data_8f7268673855d91bf08556dcb78784b4
#
_entry.id   8f7268673855d91bf08556dcb78784b4
#
_cell.length_a   1.000
_cell.length_b   1.000
_cell.length_c   1.000
_cell.angle_alpha   90.00
_cell.angle_beta   90.00
_cell.angle_gamma   90.00
#
_symmetry.space_group_name_H-M   'P 1'
#
loop_
_entity.id
_entity.type
_entity.pdbx_description
1 polymer ?
#
loop_
_entity_poly.entity_id
_entity_poly.type
_entity_poly.pdbx_seq_one_letter_code
_entity_poly.pdbx_strand_id
1 'polypeptide(L)'
;MQTINERLVALRRWMKENALTAFIFPSSDPHNSEYVADHWKTREWISGFTGSAGTAVVTLHHAALWTDSRYFIAAAKELAGSEFLLMKERVEGTPSISEWLASELAEYDSPVVGVDGSVNTFVSVADLKESLATKGNMQVRCVDDPMDVLWLDRPVIPNNKICLHPLKYAGETTESKLSRIRECLVKQGADGLLVTALDEIAWVLNLRGNDVHCNPVFVSYLLIAPDKVTLYIYKDKLSEEVQAYLSTEHVDVEEYDAVVEGLKRYAGKSLLIDVSSTNYNLSTAVESEKLHVGTSPIPMMKAIKNEVEQECFRAAMLRDGVAMVKFLAWIKAAVEKGGQTEMSLDERLTGLRAEQPMFQGISFDTIVGYEEHGAIVHYEATPETDIPVKPHGLVLIDSGAQYLDGTTDITRTIALGELTEEQRRIYTLVLKGHIQLDRLHFPAGACGSQLDAIARAPMWREGYNYLHGTGHGVGSYLNVHEGPHQIRMEWRPAPMQAGMTVTNEPGLYLEGKFGVRIENTLLIVPAETTAFGEFLKFETLTLAPIDTTPIVLEMLSVEEREWLNNYHRRVYESLSPYLNRIEQEWLEKATLPI
;
A
#
# COMPACT_ATOMS: atom_id res chain seq x y z
N MET A 1 -8.13 -9.60 28.71
CA MET A 1 -7.08 -9.54 27.68
C MET A 1 -5.71 -9.56 28.35
N GLN A 2 -4.76 -10.34 27.84
CA GLN A 2 -3.37 -10.34 28.35
C GLN A 2 -2.70 -9.02 28.00
N THR A 3 -1.91 -8.46 28.93
CA THR A 3 -1.04 -7.32 28.64
C THR A 3 0.11 -7.72 27.71
N ILE A 4 0.73 -6.76 27.03
CA ILE A 4 1.90 -7.01 26.17
C ILE A 4 3.01 -7.73 26.94
N ASN A 5 3.29 -7.30 28.16
CA ASN A 5 4.33 -7.91 28.98
C ASN A 5 3.98 -9.36 29.39
N GLU A 6 2.72 -9.69 29.63
CA GLU A 6 2.27 -11.08 29.87
C GLU A 6 2.44 -11.95 28.61
N ARG A 7 2.15 -11.41 27.40
CA ARG A 7 2.38 -12.08 26.13
C ARG A 7 3.88 -12.38 25.91
N LEU A 8 4.76 -11.42 26.21
CA LEU A 8 6.21 -11.59 26.16
C LEU A 8 6.70 -12.70 27.10
N VAL A 9 6.16 -12.78 28.33
CA VAL A 9 6.49 -13.86 29.27
C VAL A 9 6.10 -15.23 28.71
N ALA A 10 4.90 -15.34 28.12
CA ALA A 10 4.43 -16.59 27.51
C ALA A 10 5.30 -16.99 26.30
N LEU A 11 5.61 -16.03 25.41
CA LEU A 11 6.49 -16.26 24.25
C LEU A 11 7.89 -16.72 24.68
N ARG A 12 8.50 -16.05 25.65
CA ARG A 12 9.85 -16.42 26.17
C ARG A 12 9.88 -17.82 26.77
N ARG A 13 8.78 -18.28 27.40
CA ARG A 13 8.64 -19.66 27.86
C ARG A 13 8.65 -20.63 26.69
N TRP A 14 7.80 -20.37 25.68
CA TRP A 14 7.72 -21.17 24.46
C TRP A 14 9.09 -21.20 23.73
N MET A 15 9.79 -20.06 23.63
CA MET A 15 11.12 -19.99 23.03
C MET A 15 12.13 -20.91 23.76
N LYS A 16 12.14 -20.92 25.10
CA LYS A 16 13.01 -21.80 25.90
C LYS A 16 12.70 -23.27 25.65
N GLU A 17 11.42 -23.64 25.61
CA GLU A 17 10.97 -25.01 25.33
C GLU A 17 11.37 -25.48 23.93
N ASN A 18 11.47 -24.53 22.97
CA ASN A 18 11.88 -24.79 21.60
C ASN A 18 13.38 -24.52 21.32
N ALA A 19 14.18 -24.30 22.35
CA ALA A 19 15.61 -23.99 22.26
C ALA A 19 15.90 -22.81 21.28
N LEU A 20 15.16 -21.70 21.43
CA LEU A 20 15.35 -20.45 20.71
C LEU A 20 15.85 -19.37 21.67
N THR A 21 16.77 -18.52 21.20
CA THR A 21 17.28 -17.36 21.94
C THR A 21 16.61 -16.06 21.53
N ALA A 22 16.06 -15.99 20.32
CA ALA A 22 15.26 -14.88 19.82
C ALA A 22 14.16 -15.37 18.86
N PHE A 23 13.15 -14.52 18.62
CA PHE A 23 12.12 -14.73 17.62
C PHE A 23 11.78 -13.42 16.90
N ILE A 24 11.50 -13.50 15.58
CA ILE A 24 11.21 -12.34 14.74
C ILE A 24 9.80 -12.45 14.18
N PHE A 25 9.00 -11.39 14.34
CA PHE A 25 7.63 -11.24 13.81
C PHE A 25 7.60 -10.11 12.78
N PRO A 26 7.51 -10.39 11.48
CA PRO A 26 7.32 -9.37 10.45
C PRO A 26 5.85 -8.91 10.40
N SER A 27 5.61 -7.78 9.74
CA SER A 27 4.28 -7.41 9.24
C SER A 27 4.07 -8.10 7.89
N SER A 28 3.65 -9.35 7.90
CA SER A 28 3.47 -10.15 6.69
C SER A 28 2.52 -11.32 6.93
N ASP A 29 2.03 -11.90 5.83
CA ASP A 29 1.24 -13.12 5.78
C ASP A 29 1.89 -14.14 4.81
N PRO A 30 1.32 -15.34 4.61
CA PRO A 30 1.86 -16.33 3.69
C PRO A 30 1.93 -15.89 2.21
N HIS A 31 1.31 -14.78 1.88
CA HIS A 31 1.20 -14.20 0.53
C HIS A 31 2.07 -12.97 0.34
N ASN A 32 2.84 -12.59 1.37
CA ASN A 32 3.67 -11.38 1.40
C ASN A 32 2.85 -10.10 1.15
N SER A 33 1.65 -10.04 1.71
CA SER A 33 0.75 -8.89 1.61
C SER A 33 1.26 -7.71 2.46
N GLU A 34 1.04 -6.48 1.99
CA GLU A 34 1.30 -5.26 2.77
C GLU A 34 0.29 -5.10 3.91
N TYR A 35 -1.00 -5.25 3.58
CA TYR A 35 -2.08 -5.32 4.56
C TYR A 35 -2.48 -6.77 4.75
N VAL A 36 -2.49 -7.23 5.99
CA VAL A 36 -2.73 -8.62 6.32
C VAL A 36 -4.10 -8.81 6.95
N ALA A 37 -4.71 -9.96 6.71
CA ALA A 37 -5.93 -10.33 7.42
C ALA A 37 -5.65 -10.51 8.93
N ASP A 38 -6.66 -10.30 9.78
CA ASP A 38 -6.53 -10.27 11.24
C ASP A 38 -5.87 -11.53 11.82
N HIS A 39 -6.01 -12.68 11.17
CA HIS A 39 -5.34 -13.91 11.55
C HIS A 39 -3.82 -13.77 11.60
N TRP A 40 -3.23 -13.00 10.68
CA TRP A 40 -1.78 -12.83 10.57
C TRP A 40 -1.24 -11.54 11.21
N LYS A 41 -2.02 -10.80 11.98
CA LYS A 41 -1.57 -9.63 12.74
C LYS A 41 -0.72 -10.01 13.98
N THR A 42 0.18 -10.97 13.80
CA THR A 42 0.99 -11.55 14.91
C THR A 42 1.95 -10.54 15.52
N ARG A 43 2.57 -9.68 14.68
CA ARG A 43 3.42 -8.58 15.12
C ARG A 43 2.63 -7.56 15.96
N GLU A 44 1.42 -7.20 15.52
CA GLU A 44 0.53 -6.31 16.27
C GLU A 44 0.12 -6.95 17.61
N TRP A 45 -0.28 -8.22 17.60
CA TRP A 45 -0.66 -8.91 18.82
C TRP A 45 0.47 -8.94 19.85
N ILE A 46 1.71 -9.24 19.46
CA ILE A 46 2.83 -9.37 20.42
C ILE A 46 3.33 -8.01 20.91
N SER A 47 3.30 -6.96 20.09
CA SER A 47 3.88 -5.65 20.40
C SER A 47 2.87 -4.59 20.85
N GLY A 48 1.60 -4.71 20.42
CA GLY A 48 0.57 -3.68 20.57
C GLY A 48 0.69 -2.53 19.58
N PHE A 49 1.67 -2.58 18.66
CA PHE A 49 1.81 -1.58 17.62
C PHE A 49 0.89 -1.90 16.43
N THR A 50 0.02 -0.95 16.04
CA THR A 50 -1.03 -1.16 15.03
C THR A 50 -0.62 -0.80 13.60
N GLY A 51 0.41 0.04 13.40
CA GLY A 51 0.85 0.49 12.08
C GLY A 51 1.13 -0.67 11.10
N SER A 52 0.91 -0.48 9.79
CA SER A 52 0.99 -1.57 8.79
C SER A 52 2.40 -2.10 8.53
N ALA A 53 3.45 -1.33 8.84
CA ALA A 53 4.84 -1.71 8.58
C ALA A 53 5.69 -1.73 9.85
N GLY A 54 6.34 -2.85 10.11
CA GLY A 54 7.29 -3.00 11.21
C GLY A 54 7.68 -4.46 11.46
N THR A 55 8.75 -4.64 12.22
CA THR A 55 9.25 -5.96 12.62
C THR A 55 9.51 -5.96 14.12
N ALA A 56 8.81 -6.84 14.84
CA ALA A 56 9.06 -7.05 16.25
C ALA A 56 10.09 -8.17 16.46
N VAL A 57 11.08 -7.92 17.30
CA VAL A 57 12.13 -8.90 17.66
C VAL A 57 12.14 -9.07 19.16
N VAL A 58 12.00 -10.30 19.62
CA VAL A 58 11.97 -10.64 21.03
C VAL A 58 13.13 -11.57 21.34
N THR A 59 13.97 -11.21 22.32
CA THR A 59 14.97 -12.08 22.92
C THR A 59 14.47 -12.63 24.26
N LEU A 60 15.25 -13.49 24.90
CA LEU A 60 14.89 -14.00 26.22
C LEU A 60 14.85 -12.90 27.31
N HIS A 61 15.41 -11.73 27.04
CA HIS A 61 15.55 -10.63 28.02
C HIS A 61 14.94 -9.31 27.56
N HIS A 62 14.99 -8.97 26.27
CA HIS A 62 14.54 -7.69 25.72
C HIS A 62 13.60 -7.88 24.54
N ALA A 63 12.93 -6.79 24.16
CA ALA A 63 12.09 -6.73 22.97
C ALA A 63 12.28 -5.39 22.26
N ALA A 64 12.27 -5.38 20.93
CA ALA A 64 12.40 -4.17 20.14
C ALA A 64 11.50 -4.24 18.89
N LEU A 65 11.05 -3.07 18.43
CA LEU A 65 10.23 -2.91 17.24
C LEU A 65 10.93 -1.97 16.26
N TRP A 66 11.25 -2.45 15.06
CA TRP A 66 11.68 -1.62 13.93
C TRP A 66 10.47 -1.19 13.13
N THR A 67 10.41 0.10 12.78
CA THR A 67 9.40 0.64 11.88
C THR A 67 9.95 1.84 11.11
N ASP A 68 9.30 2.21 10.01
CA ASP A 68 9.73 3.33 9.17
C ASP A 68 9.14 4.68 9.60
N SER A 69 9.55 5.74 8.91
CA SER A 69 9.24 7.13 9.29
C SER A 69 7.77 7.50 9.31
N ARG A 70 6.91 6.74 8.64
CA ARG A 70 5.46 6.97 8.64
C ARG A 70 4.85 6.75 10.02
N TYR A 71 5.50 5.92 10.85
CA TYR A 71 4.97 5.43 12.11
C TYR A 71 5.77 5.84 13.36
N PHE A 72 6.86 6.61 13.25
CA PHE A 72 7.70 6.91 14.43
C PHE A 72 6.94 7.51 15.60
N ILE A 73 6.01 8.42 15.33
CA ILE A 73 5.24 9.11 16.37
C ILE A 73 4.18 8.17 16.96
N ALA A 74 3.44 7.44 16.10
CA ALA A 74 2.43 6.46 16.53
C ALA A 74 3.08 5.36 17.37
N ALA A 75 4.14 4.72 16.86
CA ALA A 75 4.84 3.66 17.56
C ALA A 75 5.39 4.11 18.93
N ALA A 76 5.94 5.33 19.04
CA ALA A 76 6.41 5.85 20.31
C ALA A 76 5.29 5.98 21.36
N LYS A 77 4.07 6.30 20.95
CA LYS A 77 2.89 6.36 21.82
C LYS A 77 2.37 4.98 22.19
N GLU A 78 2.21 4.11 21.20
CA GLU A 78 1.61 2.78 21.37
C GLU A 78 2.51 1.81 22.16
N LEU A 79 3.83 1.89 22.01
CA LEU A 79 4.78 1.09 22.77
C LEU A 79 5.01 1.61 24.21
N ALA A 80 4.51 2.79 24.54
CA ALA A 80 4.71 3.38 25.86
C ALA A 80 4.14 2.48 26.98
N GLY A 81 4.96 2.17 27.99
CA GLY A 81 4.57 1.30 29.10
C GLY A 81 4.75 -0.21 28.85
N SER A 82 5.18 -0.61 27.64
CA SER A 82 5.61 -1.97 27.33
C SER A 82 7.13 -2.11 27.46
N GLU A 83 7.65 -3.36 27.35
CA GLU A 83 9.09 -3.63 27.30
C GLU A 83 9.70 -3.30 25.92
N PHE A 84 8.91 -2.99 24.89
CA PHE A 84 9.42 -2.79 23.54
C PHE A 84 10.21 -1.48 23.40
N LEU A 85 11.42 -1.58 22.87
CA LEU A 85 12.24 -0.45 22.44
C LEU A 85 11.88 -0.09 21.00
N LEU A 86 11.61 1.19 20.74
CA LEU A 86 11.39 1.68 19.39
C LEU A 86 12.72 1.87 18.65
N MET A 87 12.87 1.19 17.53
CA MET A 87 13.99 1.29 16.60
C MET A 87 13.53 2.00 15.32
N LYS A 88 13.99 3.24 15.12
CA LYS A 88 13.62 4.09 13.97
C LYS A 88 14.45 3.73 12.75
N GLU A 89 13.89 3.01 11.79
CA GLU A 89 14.61 2.59 10.58
C GLU A 89 15.19 3.77 9.81
N ARG A 90 16.41 3.60 9.29
CA ARG A 90 17.15 4.60 8.49
C ARG A 90 17.50 5.90 9.22
N VAL A 91 17.38 5.92 10.53
CA VAL A 91 17.87 7.02 11.36
C VAL A 91 19.29 6.67 11.84
N GLU A 92 20.20 7.63 11.71
CA GLU A 92 21.60 7.47 12.14
C GLU A 92 21.67 7.05 13.61
N GLY A 93 22.48 6.03 13.88
CA GLY A 93 22.64 5.45 15.22
C GLY A 93 21.64 4.35 15.58
N THR A 94 20.61 4.10 14.76
CA THR A 94 19.70 2.95 14.95
C THR A 94 20.36 1.68 14.40
N PRO A 95 20.57 0.64 15.22
CA PRO A 95 21.14 -0.62 14.75
C PRO A 95 20.15 -1.37 13.86
N SER A 96 20.66 -2.08 12.87
CA SER A 96 19.87 -3.09 12.16
C SER A 96 19.48 -4.24 13.09
N ILE A 97 18.46 -5.03 12.74
CA ILE A 97 18.02 -6.20 13.50
C ILE A 97 19.20 -7.14 13.79
N SER A 98 20.04 -7.40 12.79
CA SER A 98 21.19 -8.29 12.95
C SER A 98 22.30 -7.71 13.85
N GLU A 99 22.52 -6.39 13.85
CA GLU A 99 23.45 -5.73 14.76
C GLU A 99 22.95 -5.74 16.20
N TRP A 100 21.68 -5.46 16.39
CA TRP A 100 21.05 -5.52 17.70
C TRP A 100 21.07 -6.93 18.28
N LEU A 101 20.69 -7.95 17.49
CA LEU A 101 20.76 -9.35 17.91
C LEU A 101 22.19 -9.80 18.22
N ALA A 102 23.19 -9.36 17.46
CA ALA A 102 24.59 -9.67 17.74
C ALA A 102 25.05 -9.12 19.11
N SER A 103 24.57 -7.93 19.49
CA SER A 103 24.82 -7.34 20.80
C SER A 103 24.07 -8.07 21.92
N GLU A 104 22.78 -8.34 21.73
CA GLU A 104 21.90 -8.96 22.72
C GLU A 104 22.26 -10.42 23.02
N LEU A 105 22.76 -11.13 22.02
CA LEU A 105 23.06 -12.56 22.11
C LEU A 105 24.56 -12.87 22.24
N ALA A 106 25.40 -11.88 22.50
CA ALA A 106 26.86 -12.02 22.60
C ALA A 106 27.35 -13.02 23.68
N GLU A 107 26.55 -13.24 24.72
CA GLU A 107 26.88 -14.17 25.82
C GLU A 107 26.49 -15.64 25.49
N TYR A 108 25.83 -15.91 24.38
CA TYR A 108 25.42 -17.26 23.99
C TYR A 108 26.43 -17.89 23.03
N ASP A 109 26.88 -19.12 23.31
CA ASP A 109 27.85 -19.82 22.46
C ASP A 109 27.31 -20.17 21.07
N SER A 110 26.01 -20.46 20.96
CA SER A 110 25.37 -20.87 19.71
C SER A 110 23.91 -20.36 19.68
N PRO A 111 23.69 -19.06 19.55
CA PRO A 111 22.35 -18.51 19.59
C PRO A 111 21.52 -18.92 18.36
N VAL A 112 20.25 -19.22 18.58
CA VAL A 112 19.30 -19.64 17.54
C VAL A 112 18.15 -18.63 17.46
N VAL A 113 18.00 -18.01 16.31
CA VAL A 113 16.91 -17.07 16.01
C VAL A 113 15.82 -17.82 15.28
N GLY A 114 14.61 -17.84 15.86
CA GLY A 114 13.40 -18.43 15.25
C GLY A 114 12.71 -17.47 14.31
N VAL A 115 12.19 -17.99 13.22
CA VAL A 115 11.28 -17.29 12.30
C VAL A 115 10.20 -18.26 11.83
N ASP A 116 9.01 -17.75 11.54
CA ASP A 116 7.99 -18.54 10.82
C ASP A 116 8.28 -18.49 9.31
N GLY A 117 8.60 -19.63 8.72
CA GLY A 117 8.89 -19.76 7.29
C GLY A 117 7.66 -19.57 6.39
N SER A 118 6.45 -19.57 6.95
CA SER A 118 5.22 -19.37 6.18
C SER A 118 4.94 -17.89 5.89
N VAL A 119 5.43 -16.96 6.72
CA VAL A 119 5.22 -15.50 6.59
C VAL A 119 6.49 -14.72 6.27
N ASN A 120 7.60 -15.41 6.08
CA ASN A 120 8.87 -14.83 5.66
C ASN A 120 9.23 -15.30 4.24
N THR A 121 9.62 -14.40 3.35
CA THR A 121 10.03 -14.78 1.99
C THR A 121 11.34 -15.57 1.99
N PHE A 122 11.59 -16.32 0.92
CA PHE A 122 12.84 -17.06 0.80
C PHE A 122 14.07 -16.14 0.88
N VAL A 123 14.00 -14.98 0.20
CA VAL A 123 15.09 -13.98 0.22
C VAL A 123 15.28 -13.43 1.62
N SER A 124 14.22 -13.05 2.33
CA SER A 124 14.35 -12.48 3.67
C SER A 124 14.99 -13.46 4.66
N VAL A 125 14.67 -14.75 4.56
CA VAL A 125 15.28 -15.79 5.40
C VAL A 125 16.75 -16.02 4.99
N ALA A 126 17.06 -16.01 3.70
CA ALA A 126 18.44 -16.18 3.22
C ALA A 126 19.34 -15.01 3.65
N ASP A 127 18.88 -13.77 3.47
CA ASP A 127 19.61 -12.56 3.89
C ASP A 127 19.80 -12.51 5.40
N LEU A 128 18.78 -12.92 6.16
CA LEU A 128 18.87 -13.02 7.62
C LEU A 128 19.92 -14.06 8.05
N LYS A 129 19.92 -15.25 7.42
CA LYS A 129 20.93 -16.30 7.68
C LYS A 129 22.35 -15.78 7.43
N GLU A 130 22.58 -15.15 6.29
CA GLU A 130 23.88 -14.59 5.93
C GLU A 130 24.31 -13.48 6.90
N SER A 131 23.43 -12.53 7.17
CA SER A 131 23.70 -11.41 8.06
C SER A 131 24.00 -11.86 9.49
N LEU A 132 23.23 -12.79 10.04
CA LEU A 132 23.42 -13.28 11.40
C LEU A 132 24.66 -14.18 11.54
N ALA A 133 24.98 -14.98 10.52
CA ALA A 133 26.20 -15.77 10.52
C ALA A 133 27.46 -14.89 10.52
N THR A 134 27.45 -13.78 9.78
CA THR A 134 28.61 -12.88 9.71
C THR A 134 28.80 -12.02 10.94
N LYS A 135 27.73 -11.64 11.65
CA LYS A 135 27.78 -10.70 12.78
C LYS A 135 27.97 -11.37 14.15
N GLY A 136 27.60 -12.65 14.33
CA GLY A 136 27.65 -13.27 15.65
C GLY A 136 27.58 -14.80 15.64
N ASN A 137 27.87 -15.46 14.52
CA ASN A 137 27.75 -16.92 14.37
C ASN A 137 26.38 -17.46 14.84
N MET A 138 25.33 -16.67 14.63
CA MET A 138 23.96 -17.01 15.00
C MET A 138 23.31 -17.88 13.93
N GLN A 139 22.49 -18.83 14.35
CA GLN A 139 21.73 -19.69 13.43
C GLN A 139 20.30 -19.19 13.27
N VAL A 140 19.73 -19.30 12.07
CA VAL A 140 18.31 -19.07 11.82
C VAL A 140 17.60 -20.40 11.63
N ARG A 141 16.53 -20.60 12.37
CA ARG A 141 15.68 -21.79 12.27
C ARG A 141 14.25 -21.40 11.95
N CYS A 142 13.73 -21.92 10.83
CA CYS A 142 12.30 -21.86 10.53
C CYS A 142 11.57 -22.85 11.47
N VAL A 143 10.54 -22.36 12.13
CA VAL A 143 9.69 -23.13 13.05
C VAL A 143 8.23 -22.81 12.79
N ASP A 144 7.33 -23.60 13.35
CA ASP A 144 5.88 -23.34 13.27
C ASP A 144 5.53 -22.06 14.03
N ASP A 145 4.43 -21.42 13.63
CA ASP A 145 3.97 -20.16 14.22
C ASP A 145 3.65 -20.34 15.72
N PRO A 146 4.34 -19.63 16.64
CA PRO A 146 4.05 -19.72 18.07
C PRO A 146 2.64 -19.23 18.43
N MET A 147 2.02 -18.42 17.57
CA MET A 147 0.69 -17.85 17.82
C MET A 147 -0.41 -18.91 17.81
N ASP A 148 -0.22 -20.06 17.17
CA ASP A 148 -1.18 -21.17 17.21
C ASP A 148 -1.42 -21.72 18.64
N VAL A 149 -0.43 -21.53 19.53
CA VAL A 149 -0.53 -21.97 20.92
C VAL A 149 -0.60 -20.83 21.93
N LEU A 150 -0.14 -19.63 21.57
CA LEU A 150 -0.07 -18.47 22.45
C LEU A 150 -1.26 -17.52 22.33
N TRP A 151 -1.80 -17.36 21.14
CA TRP A 151 -2.93 -16.47 20.86
C TRP A 151 -4.25 -17.24 20.87
N LEU A 152 -4.80 -17.47 22.07
CA LEU A 152 -5.96 -18.35 22.28
C LEU A 152 -7.26 -17.89 21.60
N ASP A 153 -7.42 -16.60 21.41
CA ASP A 153 -8.56 -15.97 20.75
C ASP A 153 -8.19 -15.44 19.35
N ARG A 154 -7.19 -16.07 18.69
CA ARG A 154 -6.73 -15.71 17.36
C ARG A 154 -7.89 -15.75 16.35
N PRO A 155 -8.11 -14.68 15.57
CA PRO A 155 -9.08 -14.70 14.49
C PRO A 155 -8.84 -15.89 13.54
N VAL A 156 -9.90 -16.47 13.03
CA VAL A 156 -9.79 -17.54 12.02
C VAL A 156 -9.29 -16.99 10.69
N ILE A 157 -8.69 -17.83 9.85
CA ILE A 157 -8.35 -17.45 8.48
C ILE A 157 -9.65 -17.07 7.76
N PRO A 158 -9.70 -15.92 7.06
CA PRO A 158 -10.92 -15.45 6.41
C PRO A 158 -11.47 -16.47 5.40
N ASN A 159 -12.78 -16.68 5.43
CA ASN A 159 -13.49 -17.58 4.52
C ASN A 159 -14.69 -16.89 3.86
N ASN A 160 -14.51 -15.65 3.41
CA ASN A 160 -15.53 -14.85 2.77
C ASN A 160 -15.82 -15.32 1.34
N LYS A 161 -17.06 -15.12 0.86
CA LYS A 161 -17.41 -15.42 -0.53
C LYS A 161 -16.66 -14.53 -1.50
N ILE A 162 -16.25 -15.11 -2.62
CA ILE A 162 -15.65 -14.38 -3.73
C ILE A 162 -16.65 -14.17 -4.86
N CYS A 163 -16.41 -13.16 -5.70
CA CYS A 163 -17.28 -12.81 -6.82
C CYS A 163 -16.49 -12.58 -8.12
N LEU A 164 -17.20 -12.62 -9.24
CA LEU A 164 -16.63 -12.31 -10.54
C LEU A 164 -16.35 -10.80 -10.66
N HIS A 165 -15.22 -10.48 -11.25
CA HIS A 165 -14.95 -9.14 -11.76
C HIS A 165 -15.30 -9.09 -13.26
N PRO A 166 -16.38 -8.40 -13.64
CA PRO A 166 -16.89 -8.47 -14.99
C PRO A 166 -15.88 -7.99 -16.05
N LEU A 167 -15.86 -8.68 -17.21
CA LEU A 167 -14.97 -8.36 -18.32
C LEU A 167 -15.08 -6.90 -18.81
N LYS A 168 -16.29 -6.30 -18.71
CA LYS A 168 -16.51 -4.88 -19.05
C LYS A 168 -15.70 -3.90 -18.19
N TYR A 169 -15.13 -4.35 -17.05
CA TYR A 169 -14.24 -3.58 -16.21
C TYR A 169 -12.80 -4.10 -16.28
N ALA A 170 -12.62 -5.42 -16.38
CA ALA A 170 -11.30 -6.05 -16.49
C ALA A 170 -10.63 -5.85 -17.87
N GLY A 171 -11.42 -5.71 -18.93
CA GLY A 171 -10.93 -5.47 -20.30
C GLY A 171 -10.23 -6.64 -20.98
N GLU A 172 -9.82 -7.67 -20.23
CA GLU A 172 -9.08 -8.84 -20.71
C GLU A 172 -9.56 -10.12 -20.02
N THR A 173 -9.73 -11.21 -20.81
CA THR A 173 -10.18 -12.50 -20.28
C THR A 173 -9.07 -13.21 -19.52
N THR A 174 -9.44 -14.13 -18.61
CA THR A 174 -8.51 -15.01 -17.89
C THR A 174 -7.66 -15.84 -18.86
N GLU A 175 -8.27 -16.41 -19.90
CA GLU A 175 -7.56 -17.16 -20.95
C GLU A 175 -6.46 -16.34 -21.62
N SER A 176 -6.76 -15.08 -22.02
CA SER A 176 -5.78 -14.16 -22.62
C SER A 176 -4.60 -13.88 -21.65
N LYS A 177 -4.89 -13.57 -20.40
CA LYS A 177 -3.87 -13.32 -19.38
C LYS A 177 -2.97 -14.53 -19.17
N LEU A 178 -3.55 -15.71 -19.02
CA LEU A 178 -2.81 -16.98 -18.88
C LEU A 178 -1.92 -17.27 -20.10
N SER A 179 -2.41 -16.98 -21.32
CA SER A 179 -1.60 -17.12 -22.54
C SER A 179 -0.37 -16.22 -22.53
N ARG A 180 -0.55 -14.95 -22.21
CA ARG A 180 0.55 -13.96 -22.08
C ARG A 180 1.55 -14.38 -21.00
N ILE A 181 1.07 -14.85 -19.86
CA ILE A 181 1.93 -15.32 -18.77
C ILE A 181 2.79 -16.49 -19.27
N ARG A 182 2.18 -17.50 -19.90
CA ARG A 182 2.92 -18.65 -20.43
C ARG A 182 3.96 -18.25 -21.48
N GLU A 183 3.67 -17.29 -22.37
CA GLU A 183 4.64 -16.76 -23.31
C GLU A 183 5.84 -16.11 -22.62
N CYS A 184 5.62 -15.39 -21.52
CA CYS A 184 6.70 -14.81 -20.72
C CYS A 184 7.52 -15.87 -20.00
N LEU A 185 6.87 -16.91 -19.45
CA LEU A 185 7.58 -18.02 -18.81
C LEU A 185 8.50 -18.74 -19.77
N VAL A 186 8.04 -19.03 -20.99
CA VAL A 186 8.89 -19.63 -22.03
C VAL A 186 10.14 -18.77 -22.34
N LYS A 187 9.98 -17.43 -22.42
CA LYS A 187 11.10 -16.51 -22.64
C LYS A 187 12.10 -16.52 -21.48
N GLN A 188 11.63 -16.78 -20.26
CA GLN A 188 12.46 -16.91 -19.06
C GLN A 188 13.04 -18.32 -18.86
N GLY A 189 12.69 -19.29 -19.71
CA GLY A 189 13.14 -20.69 -19.58
C GLY A 189 12.40 -21.50 -18.53
N ALA A 190 11.19 -21.08 -18.14
CA ALA A 190 10.28 -21.79 -17.24
C ALA A 190 9.07 -22.32 -17.99
N ASP A 191 8.45 -23.36 -17.44
CA ASP A 191 7.21 -23.93 -17.98
C ASP A 191 6.04 -23.87 -17.00
N GLY A 192 6.26 -23.34 -15.80
CA GLY A 192 5.21 -23.05 -14.81
C GLY A 192 5.56 -21.90 -13.89
N LEU A 193 4.57 -21.45 -13.12
CA LEU A 193 4.68 -20.37 -12.16
C LEU A 193 3.80 -20.64 -10.93
N LEU A 194 4.37 -20.51 -9.75
CA LEU A 194 3.58 -20.38 -8.51
C LEU A 194 3.31 -18.90 -8.26
N VAL A 195 2.05 -18.53 -8.16
CA VAL A 195 1.59 -17.20 -7.79
C VAL A 195 1.10 -17.23 -6.35
N THR A 196 1.70 -16.40 -5.50
CA THR A 196 1.35 -16.30 -4.07
C THR A 196 0.69 -14.96 -3.72
N ALA A 197 0.97 -13.89 -4.44
CA ALA A 197 0.40 -12.58 -4.20
C ALA A 197 -1.11 -12.56 -4.52
N LEU A 198 -1.93 -12.13 -3.55
CA LEU A 198 -3.38 -12.21 -3.62
C LEU A 198 -3.98 -11.34 -4.72
N ASP A 199 -3.42 -10.16 -4.93
CA ASP A 199 -3.84 -9.22 -5.98
C ASP A 199 -3.48 -9.71 -7.40
N GLU A 200 -2.35 -10.41 -7.54
CA GLU A 200 -1.98 -11.06 -8.80
C GLU A 200 -2.97 -12.18 -9.16
N ILE A 201 -3.32 -13.03 -8.18
CA ILE A 201 -4.31 -14.11 -8.37
C ILE A 201 -5.67 -13.53 -8.73
N ALA A 202 -6.12 -12.51 -8.00
CA ALA A 202 -7.39 -11.83 -8.26
C ALA A 202 -7.42 -11.17 -9.66
N TRP A 203 -6.30 -10.58 -10.10
CA TRP A 203 -6.17 -10.00 -11.44
C TRP A 203 -6.17 -11.07 -12.53
N VAL A 204 -5.38 -12.13 -12.39
CA VAL A 204 -5.29 -13.22 -13.39
C VAL A 204 -6.65 -13.86 -13.63
N LEU A 205 -7.36 -14.18 -12.56
CA LEU A 205 -8.63 -14.92 -12.61
C LEU A 205 -9.87 -14.04 -12.77
N ASN A 206 -9.75 -12.73 -12.84
CA ASN A 206 -10.89 -11.79 -12.85
C ASN A 206 -11.87 -12.07 -11.70
N LEU A 207 -11.34 -12.30 -10.50
CA LEU A 207 -12.10 -12.54 -9.28
C LEU A 207 -11.78 -11.48 -8.23
N ARG A 208 -12.74 -11.22 -7.34
CA ARG A 208 -12.55 -10.33 -6.20
C ARG A 208 -13.12 -10.96 -4.93
N GLY A 209 -12.55 -10.59 -3.79
CA GLY A 209 -13.01 -10.98 -2.46
C GLY A 209 -12.91 -9.83 -1.48
N ASN A 210 -12.98 -10.13 -0.19
CA ASN A 210 -12.84 -9.16 0.89
C ASN A 210 -12.22 -9.78 2.13
N ASP A 211 -11.24 -10.63 1.94
CA ASP A 211 -10.54 -11.31 3.04
C ASP A 211 -9.56 -10.38 3.77
N VAL A 212 -9.08 -9.36 3.08
CA VAL A 212 -8.18 -8.33 3.63
C VAL A 212 -8.91 -7.00 3.66
N HIS A 213 -8.81 -6.32 4.77
CA HIS A 213 -9.45 -5.00 4.94
C HIS A 213 -9.03 -4.04 3.82
N CYS A 214 -9.98 -3.31 3.25
CA CYS A 214 -9.82 -2.37 2.13
C CYS A 214 -9.32 -2.96 0.79
N ASN A 215 -8.83 -4.19 0.77
CA ASN A 215 -8.30 -4.81 -0.45
C ASN A 215 -9.28 -5.88 -0.98
N PRO A 216 -9.73 -5.76 -2.25
CA PRO A 216 -10.71 -6.67 -2.81
C PRO A 216 -10.06 -7.99 -3.28
N VAL A 217 -9.35 -8.65 -2.39
CA VAL A 217 -8.58 -9.89 -2.61
C VAL A 217 -9.08 -11.03 -1.73
N PHE A 218 -8.59 -12.22 -1.98
CA PHE A 218 -8.99 -13.43 -1.27
C PHE A 218 -7.80 -14.38 -1.07
N VAL A 219 -7.74 -14.99 0.10
CA VAL A 219 -6.69 -15.94 0.51
C VAL A 219 -6.72 -17.17 -0.40
N SER A 220 -5.65 -17.35 -1.19
CA SER A 220 -5.50 -18.44 -2.16
C SER A 220 -4.08 -18.52 -2.70
N TYR A 221 -3.74 -19.63 -3.38
CA TYR A 221 -2.56 -19.78 -4.23
C TYR A 221 -2.98 -20.20 -5.63
N LEU A 222 -2.17 -19.83 -6.64
CA LEU A 222 -2.42 -20.22 -8.02
C LEU A 222 -1.16 -20.90 -8.60
N LEU A 223 -1.30 -22.13 -9.05
CA LEU A 223 -0.24 -22.86 -9.75
C LEU A 223 -0.59 -22.90 -11.24
N ILE A 224 0.20 -22.21 -12.05
CA ILE A 224 0.10 -22.24 -13.51
C ILE A 224 1.12 -23.25 -14.03
N ALA A 225 0.65 -24.39 -14.51
CA ALA A 225 1.46 -25.42 -15.13
C ALA A 225 1.30 -25.38 -16.67
N PRO A 226 2.11 -26.12 -17.45
CA PRO A 226 2.06 -26.09 -18.91
C PRO A 226 0.68 -26.34 -19.52
N ASP A 227 -0.03 -27.33 -18.98
CA ASP A 227 -1.32 -27.83 -19.46
C ASP A 227 -2.45 -27.68 -18.45
N LYS A 228 -2.17 -27.15 -17.27
CA LYS A 228 -3.11 -27.10 -16.14
C LYS A 228 -2.94 -25.80 -15.35
N VAL A 229 -4.05 -25.29 -14.84
CA VAL A 229 -4.07 -24.21 -13.85
C VAL A 229 -4.84 -24.70 -12.63
N THR A 230 -4.27 -24.55 -11.44
CA THR A 230 -4.90 -25.00 -10.19
C THR A 230 -4.98 -23.83 -9.20
N LEU A 231 -6.18 -23.52 -8.78
CA LEU A 231 -6.47 -22.58 -7.70
C LEU A 231 -6.59 -23.36 -6.38
N TYR A 232 -5.73 -23.04 -5.42
CA TYR A 232 -5.79 -23.56 -4.05
C TYR A 232 -6.53 -22.56 -3.18
N ILE A 233 -7.73 -22.92 -2.74
CA ILE A 233 -8.65 -22.03 -2.01
C ILE A 233 -9.58 -22.86 -1.13
N TYR A 234 -10.01 -22.31 0.01
CA TYR A 234 -11.10 -22.93 0.76
C TYR A 234 -12.37 -22.94 -0.08
N LYS A 235 -12.87 -24.12 -0.42
CA LYS A 235 -13.99 -24.29 -1.37
C LYS A 235 -15.27 -23.63 -0.93
N ASP A 236 -15.44 -23.43 0.37
CA ASP A 236 -16.58 -22.69 0.92
C ASP A 236 -16.67 -21.23 0.42
N LYS A 237 -15.57 -20.65 -0.06
CA LYS A 237 -15.57 -19.31 -0.68
C LYS A 237 -16.29 -19.26 -2.02
N LEU A 238 -16.41 -20.39 -2.70
CA LEU A 238 -16.92 -20.45 -4.07
C LEU A 238 -18.46 -20.53 -4.09
N SER A 239 -19.10 -19.62 -4.82
CA SER A 239 -20.49 -19.75 -5.22
C SER A 239 -20.61 -20.69 -6.42
N GLU A 240 -21.82 -21.16 -6.74
CA GLU A 240 -22.09 -21.94 -7.97
C GLU A 240 -21.67 -21.19 -9.23
N GLU A 241 -21.89 -19.85 -9.27
CA GLU A 241 -21.50 -18.98 -10.38
C GLU A 241 -19.98 -18.97 -10.56
N VAL A 242 -19.21 -18.79 -9.48
CA VAL A 242 -17.73 -18.79 -9.53
C VAL A 242 -17.19 -20.16 -9.90
N GLN A 243 -17.78 -21.25 -9.40
CA GLN A 243 -17.38 -22.60 -9.77
C GLN A 243 -17.62 -22.87 -11.26
N ALA A 244 -18.78 -22.46 -11.80
CA ALA A 244 -19.08 -22.59 -13.22
C ALA A 244 -18.10 -21.76 -14.08
N TYR A 245 -17.78 -20.54 -13.66
CA TYR A 245 -16.80 -19.70 -14.31
C TYR A 245 -15.41 -20.35 -14.34
N LEU A 246 -14.87 -20.79 -13.19
CA LEU A 246 -13.57 -21.46 -13.11
C LEU A 246 -13.50 -22.71 -14.00
N SER A 247 -14.60 -23.48 -14.04
CA SER A 247 -14.70 -24.64 -14.93
C SER A 247 -14.64 -24.24 -16.41
N THR A 248 -15.28 -23.13 -16.79
CA THR A 248 -15.25 -22.61 -18.17
C THR A 248 -13.85 -22.12 -18.56
N GLU A 249 -13.13 -21.51 -17.62
CA GLU A 249 -11.75 -21.03 -17.79
C GLU A 249 -10.71 -22.16 -17.63
N HIS A 250 -11.14 -23.42 -17.48
CA HIS A 250 -10.29 -24.57 -17.27
C HIS A 250 -9.34 -24.47 -16.07
N VAL A 251 -9.82 -23.87 -14.98
CA VAL A 251 -9.11 -23.75 -13.71
C VAL A 251 -9.62 -24.80 -12.74
N ASP A 252 -8.77 -25.72 -12.37
CA ASP A 252 -9.07 -26.73 -11.33
C ASP A 252 -9.01 -26.08 -9.94
N VAL A 253 -9.80 -26.64 -9.01
CA VAL A 253 -9.87 -26.16 -7.63
C VAL A 253 -9.47 -27.27 -6.67
N GLU A 254 -8.47 -26.99 -5.83
CA GLU A 254 -8.06 -27.82 -4.69
C GLU A 254 -8.19 -27.03 -3.38
N GLU A 255 -8.16 -27.73 -2.22
CA GLU A 255 -8.19 -27.07 -0.91
C GLU A 255 -6.94 -26.22 -0.70
N TYR A 256 -7.08 -25.09 0.01
CA TYR A 256 -5.99 -24.14 0.26
C TYR A 256 -4.72 -24.82 0.79
N ASP A 257 -4.87 -25.68 1.79
CA ASP A 257 -3.76 -26.38 2.47
C ASP A 257 -3.08 -27.43 1.59
N ALA A 258 -3.66 -27.78 0.43
CA ALA A 258 -3.11 -28.78 -0.48
C ALA A 258 -1.99 -28.22 -1.39
N VAL A 259 -1.65 -26.94 -1.31
CA VAL A 259 -0.65 -26.28 -2.20
C VAL A 259 0.71 -26.99 -2.15
N VAL A 260 1.21 -27.36 -0.97
CA VAL A 260 2.51 -28.04 -0.81
C VAL A 260 2.50 -29.39 -1.54
N GLU A 261 1.42 -30.17 -1.39
CA GLU A 261 1.28 -31.44 -2.11
C GLU A 261 1.11 -31.22 -3.62
N GLY A 262 0.50 -30.12 -4.03
CA GLY A 262 0.42 -29.68 -5.42
C GLY A 262 1.80 -29.40 -6.01
N LEU A 263 2.66 -28.70 -5.28
CA LEU A 263 4.04 -28.42 -5.68
C LEU A 263 4.87 -29.71 -5.84
N LYS A 264 4.75 -30.65 -4.92
CA LYS A 264 5.39 -31.98 -5.03
C LYS A 264 4.91 -32.78 -6.23
N ARG A 265 3.66 -32.60 -6.65
CA ARG A 265 3.06 -33.26 -7.82
C ARG A 265 3.32 -32.53 -9.13
N TYR A 266 4.01 -31.37 -9.10
CA TYR A 266 4.28 -30.60 -10.31
C TYR A 266 5.00 -31.43 -11.38
N ALA A 267 4.34 -31.60 -12.53
CA ALA A 267 4.79 -32.49 -13.61
C ALA A 267 5.67 -31.80 -14.66
N GLY A 268 5.77 -30.44 -14.62
CA GLY A 268 6.64 -29.66 -15.48
C GLY A 268 8.12 -29.85 -15.14
N LYS A 269 8.98 -29.24 -15.94
CA LYS A 269 10.44 -29.33 -15.81
C LYS A 269 11.06 -28.18 -15.04
N SER A 270 10.42 -26.99 -15.08
CA SER A 270 11.02 -25.75 -14.61
C SER A 270 9.91 -24.83 -14.06
N LEU A 271 9.74 -24.83 -12.74
CA LEU A 271 8.74 -24.02 -12.04
C LEU A 271 9.37 -22.71 -11.58
N LEU A 272 8.92 -21.59 -12.15
CA LEU A 272 9.35 -20.28 -11.71
C LEU A 272 8.78 -19.99 -10.32
N ILE A 273 9.67 -19.63 -9.41
CA ILE A 273 9.38 -19.12 -8.08
C ILE A 273 10.01 -17.72 -7.96
N ASP A 274 9.18 -16.73 -7.72
CA ASP A 274 9.68 -15.41 -7.32
C ASP A 274 10.00 -15.44 -5.83
N VAL A 275 11.27 -15.66 -5.52
CA VAL A 275 11.76 -15.85 -4.16
C VAL A 275 11.68 -14.58 -3.31
N SER A 276 11.41 -13.42 -3.93
CA SER A 276 11.20 -12.15 -3.22
C SER A 276 9.78 -11.98 -2.69
N SER A 277 8.81 -12.71 -3.25
CA SER A 277 7.40 -12.69 -2.84
C SER A 277 6.91 -14.03 -2.28
N THR A 278 7.52 -15.14 -2.68
CA THR A 278 7.12 -16.47 -2.21
C THR A 278 7.76 -16.78 -0.86
N ASN A 279 6.94 -17.26 0.08
CA ASN A 279 7.40 -17.62 1.41
C ASN A 279 8.41 -18.79 1.40
N TYR A 280 9.20 -18.89 2.47
CA TYR A 280 10.29 -19.85 2.57
C TYR A 280 9.81 -21.30 2.49
N ASN A 281 8.70 -21.63 3.16
CA ASN A 281 8.18 -23.00 3.20
C ASN A 281 7.76 -23.50 1.82
N LEU A 282 7.05 -22.67 1.02
CA LEU A 282 6.64 -23.03 -0.34
C LEU A 282 7.84 -23.08 -1.29
N SER A 283 8.76 -22.13 -1.18
CA SER A 283 9.96 -22.12 -2.03
C SER A 283 10.83 -23.36 -1.81
N THR A 284 10.91 -23.86 -0.58
CA THR A 284 11.70 -25.07 -0.24
C THR A 284 10.94 -26.38 -0.45
N ALA A 285 9.62 -26.32 -0.69
CA ALA A 285 8.82 -27.51 -1.02
C ALA A 285 8.99 -27.97 -2.49
N VAL A 286 9.54 -27.11 -3.35
CA VAL A 286 9.81 -27.44 -4.76
C VAL A 286 11.11 -28.25 -4.86
N GLU A 287 11.08 -29.32 -5.65
CA GLU A 287 12.29 -30.11 -5.95
C GLU A 287 13.37 -29.22 -6.60
N SER A 288 14.61 -29.30 -6.10
CA SER A 288 15.69 -28.40 -6.51
C SER A 288 15.99 -28.42 -8.01
N GLU A 289 15.80 -29.57 -8.66
CA GLU A 289 15.99 -29.74 -10.10
C GLU A 289 14.91 -29.04 -10.94
N LYS A 290 13.75 -28.76 -10.34
CA LYS A 290 12.62 -28.07 -10.98
C LYS A 290 12.53 -26.60 -10.61
N LEU A 291 13.25 -26.19 -9.58
CA LEU A 291 13.21 -24.81 -9.09
C LEU A 291 13.89 -23.86 -10.08
N HIS A 292 13.14 -22.92 -10.62
CA HIS A 292 13.62 -21.80 -11.41
C HIS A 292 13.41 -20.49 -10.66
N VAL A 293 14.50 -19.90 -10.18
CA VAL A 293 14.43 -18.60 -9.50
C VAL A 293 14.34 -17.49 -10.54
N GLY A 294 13.29 -16.68 -10.45
CA GLY A 294 13.04 -15.60 -11.41
C GLY A 294 12.03 -14.59 -10.88
N THR A 295 11.71 -13.59 -11.68
CA THR A 295 10.72 -12.57 -11.35
C THR A 295 9.39 -12.90 -12.02
N SER A 296 8.29 -12.84 -11.27
CA SER A 296 6.94 -12.99 -11.80
C SER A 296 6.67 -11.93 -12.88
N PRO A 297 6.13 -12.32 -14.06
CA PRO A 297 5.75 -11.35 -15.09
C PRO A 297 4.45 -10.60 -14.75
N ILE A 298 3.66 -11.08 -13.79
CA ILE A 298 2.31 -10.60 -13.51
C ILE A 298 2.31 -9.15 -12.98
N PRO A 299 3.17 -8.75 -12.03
CA PRO A 299 3.18 -7.37 -11.52
C PRO A 299 3.28 -6.33 -12.63
N MET A 300 4.19 -6.52 -13.58
CA MET A 300 4.36 -5.60 -14.70
C MET A 300 3.16 -5.62 -15.66
N MET A 301 2.59 -6.80 -15.92
CA MET A 301 1.39 -6.93 -16.77
C MET A 301 0.18 -6.22 -16.16
N LYS A 302 -0.02 -6.36 -14.86
CA LYS A 302 -1.10 -5.77 -14.09
C LYS A 302 -0.93 -4.24 -13.94
N ALA A 303 0.31 -3.78 -13.80
CA ALA A 303 0.62 -2.35 -13.68
C ALA A 303 0.25 -1.55 -14.93
N ILE A 304 0.39 -2.13 -16.13
CA ILE A 304 0.04 -1.51 -17.41
C ILE A 304 -1.45 -1.74 -17.67
N LYS A 305 -2.27 -0.74 -17.35
CA LYS A 305 -3.73 -0.79 -17.54
C LYS A 305 -4.09 -0.82 -19.02
N ASN A 306 -4.95 -1.76 -19.41
CA ASN A 306 -5.53 -1.77 -20.75
C ASN A 306 -6.49 -0.58 -20.95
N GLU A 307 -6.95 -0.36 -22.19
CA GLU A 307 -7.81 0.78 -22.52
C GLU A 307 -9.12 0.82 -21.71
N VAL A 308 -9.70 -0.37 -21.44
CA VAL A 308 -10.94 -0.47 -20.64
C VAL A 308 -10.66 -0.08 -19.18
N GLU A 309 -9.60 -0.58 -18.58
CA GLU A 309 -9.21 -0.22 -17.21
C GLU A 309 -8.89 1.28 -17.10
N GLN A 310 -8.22 1.88 -18.10
CA GLN A 310 -7.96 3.33 -18.12
C GLN A 310 -9.24 4.16 -18.15
N GLU A 311 -10.21 3.80 -18.99
CA GLU A 311 -11.52 4.47 -19.02
C GLU A 311 -12.31 4.25 -17.72
N CYS A 312 -12.21 3.07 -17.13
CA CYS A 312 -12.78 2.75 -15.83
C CYS A 312 -12.19 3.63 -14.73
N PHE A 313 -10.87 3.82 -14.70
CA PHE A 313 -10.22 4.76 -13.76
C PHE A 313 -10.75 6.19 -13.92
N ARG A 314 -10.86 6.70 -15.15
CA ARG A 314 -11.41 8.04 -15.40
C ARG A 314 -12.85 8.16 -14.87
N ALA A 315 -13.67 7.14 -15.06
CA ALA A 315 -15.04 7.10 -14.56
C ALA A 315 -15.11 7.02 -13.02
N ALA A 316 -14.24 6.22 -12.38
CA ALA A 316 -14.14 6.13 -10.93
C ALA A 316 -13.69 7.48 -10.31
N MET A 317 -12.66 8.11 -10.87
CA MET A 317 -12.17 9.42 -10.41
C MET A 317 -13.20 10.55 -10.59
N LEU A 318 -14.05 10.48 -11.60
CA LEU A 318 -15.15 11.43 -11.76
C LEU A 318 -16.19 11.30 -10.65
N ARG A 319 -16.60 10.06 -10.31
CA ARG A 319 -17.53 9.82 -9.19
C ARG A 319 -16.94 10.21 -7.84
N ASP A 320 -15.70 9.82 -7.60
CA ASP A 320 -14.99 10.20 -6.38
C ASP A 320 -14.85 11.72 -6.26
N GLY A 321 -14.58 12.40 -7.37
CA GLY A 321 -14.53 13.86 -7.46
C GLY A 321 -15.85 14.53 -7.07
N VAL A 322 -16.99 13.94 -7.43
CA VAL A 322 -18.32 14.43 -6.99
C VAL A 322 -18.45 14.33 -5.48
N ALA A 323 -18.05 13.20 -4.87
CA ALA A 323 -18.09 13.03 -3.42
C ALA A 323 -17.13 14.02 -2.71
N MET A 324 -15.94 14.21 -3.25
CA MET A 324 -14.95 15.16 -2.74
C MET A 324 -15.45 16.61 -2.79
N VAL A 325 -16.08 17.05 -3.89
CA VAL A 325 -16.64 18.40 -3.99
C VAL A 325 -17.74 18.63 -2.96
N LYS A 326 -18.66 17.67 -2.80
CA LYS A 326 -19.71 17.74 -1.77
C LYS A 326 -19.13 17.87 -0.37
N PHE A 327 -18.07 17.11 -0.07
CA PHE A 327 -17.38 17.19 1.20
C PHE A 327 -16.67 18.53 1.40
N LEU A 328 -15.90 18.98 0.43
CA LEU A 328 -15.16 20.26 0.48
C LEU A 328 -16.10 21.48 0.61
N ALA A 329 -17.27 21.43 -0.04
CA ALA A 329 -18.30 22.46 0.08
C ALA A 329 -18.93 22.48 1.48
N TRP A 330 -18.98 21.36 2.16
CA TRP A 330 -19.62 21.21 3.47
C TRP A 330 -18.68 21.54 4.64
N ILE A 331 -17.40 21.13 4.57
CA ILE A 331 -16.51 21.03 5.75
C ILE A 331 -16.32 22.36 6.49
N LYS A 332 -16.01 23.47 5.80
CA LYS A 332 -15.72 24.75 6.46
C LYS A 332 -16.93 25.26 7.26
N ALA A 333 -18.11 25.24 6.66
CA ALA A 333 -19.33 25.65 7.33
C ALA A 333 -19.74 24.71 8.49
N ALA A 334 -19.45 23.43 8.37
CA ALA A 334 -19.73 22.46 9.44
C ALA A 334 -18.80 22.66 10.64
N VAL A 335 -17.52 22.92 10.41
CA VAL A 335 -16.54 23.20 11.46
C VAL A 335 -16.84 24.53 12.15
N GLU A 336 -17.23 25.57 11.42
CA GLU A 336 -17.67 26.85 12.00
C GLU A 336 -18.88 26.71 12.96
N LYS A 337 -19.79 25.79 12.65
CA LYS A 337 -20.94 25.47 13.54
C LYS A 337 -20.52 24.73 14.80
N GLY A 338 -19.34 24.13 14.79
CA GLY A 338 -18.81 23.31 15.88
C GLY A 338 -19.35 21.88 15.93
N GLY A 339 -18.75 21.06 16.77
CA GLY A 339 -19.13 19.66 16.99
C GLY A 339 -18.54 18.66 16.01
N GLN A 340 -17.65 19.09 15.12
CA GLN A 340 -16.91 18.18 14.25
C GLN A 340 -15.64 17.68 14.93
N THR A 341 -15.30 16.41 14.69
CA THR A 341 -14.06 15.75 15.10
C THR A 341 -13.41 15.10 13.89
N GLU A 342 -12.19 14.61 14.03
CA GLU A 342 -11.48 13.90 12.94
C GLU A 342 -12.30 12.70 12.47
N MET A 343 -12.82 11.87 13.38
CA MET A 343 -13.68 10.72 13.05
C MET A 343 -14.97 11.15 12.35
N SER A 344 -15.61 12.26 12.77
CA SER A 344 -16.84 12.73 12.13
C SER A 344 -16.62 13.25 10.70
N LEU A 345 -15.43 13.76 10.40
CA LEU A 345 -15.05 14.16 9.04
C LEU A 345 -14.84 12.94 8.14
N ASP A 346 -14.20 11.88 8.64
CA ASP A 346 -14.07 10.61 7.94
C ASP A 346 -15.44 9.99 7.65
N GLU A 347 -16.27 9.81 8.67
CA GLU A 347 -17.62 9.28 8.52
C GLU A 347 -18.43 10.04 7.46
N ARG A 348 -18.30 11.37 7.44
CA ARG A 348 -18.99 12.20 6.45
C ARG A 348 -18.48 11.97 5.03
N LEU A 349 -17.17 11.92 4.82
CA LEU A 349 -16.56 11.70 3.52
C LEU A 349 -16.89 10.31 3.00
N THR A 350 -16.72 9.29 3.82
CA THR A 350 -17.07 7.90 3.50
C THR A 350 -18.55 7.75 3.16
N GLY A 351 -19.44 8.43 3.90
CA GLY A 351 -20.86 8.47 3.57
C GLY A 351 -21.18 9.08 2.21
N LEU A 352 -20.49 10.15 1.81
CA LEU A 352 -20.65 10.78 0.48
C LEU A 352 -20.14 9.90 -0.66
N ARG A 353 -19.07 9.14 -0.43
CA ARG A 353 -18.57 8.13 -1.36
C ARG A 353 -19.54 6.97 -1.50
N ALA A 354 -20.15 6.54 -0.40
CA ALA A 354 -21.15 5.47 -0.41
C ALA A 354 -22.45 5.84 -1.17
N GLU A 355 -22.73 7.14 -1.35
CA GLU A 355 -23.81 7.61 -2.22
C GLU A 355 -23.50 7.43 -3.72
N GLN A 356 -22.24 7.24 -4.10
CA GLN A 356 -21.83 7.12 -5.50
C GLN A 356 -22.10 5.71 -6.05
N PRO A 357 -22.50 5.61 -7.33
CA PRO A 357 -22.67 4.31 -7.96
C PRO A 357 -21.38 3.46 -7.91
N MET A 358 -21.54 2.15 -7.79
CA MET A 358 -20.45 1.14 -7.81
C MET A 358 -19.52 1.17 -6.59
N PHE A 359 -19.77 1.98 -5.56
CA PHE A 359 -18.99 1.97 -4.32
C PHE A 359 -19.01 0.60 -3.66
N GLN A 360 -17.84 0.12 -3.23
CA GLN A 360 -17.65 -1.18 -2.57
C GLN A 360 -17.04 -1.06 -1.16
N GLY A 361 -16.50 0.09 -0.81
CA GLY A 361 -15.82 0.35 0.46
C GLY A 361 -14.73 1.40 0.30
N ILE A 362 -14.00 1.65 1.37
CA ILE A 362 -12.79 2.49 1.34
C ILE A 362 -11.61 1.70 0.77
N SER A 363 -10.63 2.37 0.17
CA SER A 363 -9.42 1.74 -0.39
C SER A 363 -8.30 1.60 0.64
N PHE A 364 -8.36 2.37 1.72
CA PHE A 364 -7.54 2.31 2.94
C PHE A 364 -8.24 3.11 4.04
N ASP A 365 -7.80 2.95 5.29
CA ASP A 365 -8.35 3.68 6.42
C ASP A 365 -8.06 5.17 6.29
N THR A 366 -9.12 5.98 6.33
CA THR A 366 -9.03 7.42 6.06
C THR A 366 -8.15 8.12 7.09
N ILE A 367 -7.19 8.88 6.63
CA ILE A 367 -6.35 9.74 7.46
C ILE A 367 -7.03 11.10 7.56
N VAL A 368 -7.46 11.49 8.75
CA VAL A 368 -7.91 12.86 9.04
C VAL A 368 -7.04 13.40 10.15
N GLY A 369 -6.02 14.19 9.80
CA GLY A 369 -5.09 14.78 10.76
C GLY A 369 -5.30 16.29 10.90
N TYR A 370 -5.88 16.72 12.01
CA TYR A 370 -6.04 18.13 12.32
C TYR A 370 -4.84 18.66 13.10
N GLU A 371 -4.26 19.78 12.67
CA GLU A 371 -3.09 20.43 13.28
C GLU A 371 -1.95 19.42 13.51
N GLU A 372 -1.55 19.17 14.77
CA GLU A 372 -0.42 18.30 15.11
C GLU A 372 -0.59 16.84 14.66
N HIS A 373 -1.82 16.33 14.57
CA HIS A 373 -2.11 15.00 14.04
C HIS A 373 -1.80 14.90 12.55
N GLY A 374 -1.91 15.99 11.79
CA GLY A 374 -1.47 16.04 10.39
C GLY A 374 0.03 15.80 10.19
N ALA A 375 0.85 15.95 11.24
CA ALA A 375 2.26 15.62 11.19
C ALA A 375 2.56 14.11 11.33
N ILE A 376 1.57 13.29 11.68
CA ILE A 376 1.66 11.84 11.74
C ILE A 376 1.24 11.30 10.39
N VAL A 377 2.20 10.87 9.56
CA VAL A 377 2.02 10.59 8.13
C VAL A 377 0.88 9.61 7.85
N HIS A 378 0.80 8.53 8.62
CA HIS A 378 -0.27 7.52 8.58
C HIS A 378 -1.06 7.55 9.89
N TYR A 379 -1.69 8.71 10.17
CA TYR A 379 -2.54 8.86 11.34
C TYR A 379 -3.91 8.25 11.08
N GLU A 380 -4.36 7.42 11.99
CA GLU A 380 -5.74 6.93 12.04
C GLU A 380 -6.37 7.40 13.34
N ALA A 381 -7.47 8.14 13.23
CA ALA A 381 -8.22 8.60 14.39
C ALA A 381 -8.99 7.43 15.02
N THR A 382 -8.77 7.20 16.31
CA THR A 382 -9.51 6.23 17.13
C THR A 382 -10.35 6.95 18.17
N PRO A 383 -11.33 6.29 18.81
CA PRO A 383 -12.10 6.92 19.89
C PRO A 383 -11.23 7.52 21.01
N GLU A 384 -10.03 6.99 21.22
CA GLU A 384 -9.07 7.46 22.24
C GLU A 384 -8.23 8.65 21.78
N THR A 385 -8.02 8.80 20.46
CA THR A 385 -7.17 9.86 19.89
C THR A 385 -7.94 10.95 19.19
N ASP A 386 -9.24 10.75 18.94
CA ASP A 386 -10.12 11.68 18.23
C ASP A 386 -10.20 13.05 18.93
N ILE A 387 -9.98 14.12 18.18
CA ILE A 387 -10.00 15.49 18.69
C ILE A 387 -11.04 16.37 17.98
N PRO A 388 -11.56 17.40 18.68
CA PRO A 388 -12.44 18.39 18.06
C PRO A 388 -11.70 19.23 17.03
N VAL A 389 -12.26 19.32 15.82
CA VAL A 389 -11.76 20.17 14.74
C VAL A 389 -12.34 21.58 14.90
N LYS A 390 -11.49 22.60 14.85
CA LYS A 390 -11.84 24.00 15.09
C LYS A 390 -11.69 24.86 13.83
N PRO A 391 -12.36 26.04 13.72
CA PRO A 391 -12.30 26.89 12.55
C PRO A 391 -11.01 27.73 12.49
N HIS A 392 -9.86 27.09 12.55
CA HIS A 392 -8.53 27.66 12.35
C HIS A 392 -7.54 26.57 11.90
N GLY A 393 -6.40 26.96 11.38
CA GLY A 393 -5.32 26.06 11.01
C GLY A 393 -5.62 25.17 9.81
N LEU A 394 -4.94 24.04 9.75
CA LEU A 394 -5.00 23.07 8.65
C LEU A 394 -5.55 21.72 9.09
N VAL A 395 -6.34 21.09 8.24
CA VAL A 395 -6.65 19.67 8.31
C VAL A 395 -6.14 18.96 7.06
N LEU A 396 -5.38 17.90 7.25
CA LEU A 396 -4.94 16.98 6.19
C LEU A 396 -5.92 15.83 6.13
N ILE A 397 -6.47 15.56 4.94
CA ILE A 397 -7.38 14.44 4.71
C ILE A 397 -6.86 13.64 3.53
N ASP A 398 -6.47 12.39 3.82
CA ASP A 398 -6.01 11.42 2.86
C ASP A 398 -6.97 10.22 2.87
N SER A 399 -7.51 9.88 1.70
CA SER A 399 -8.65 8.97 1.63
C SER A 399 -8.86 8.43 0.22
N GLY A 400 -9.51 7.28 0.14
CA GLY A 400 -9.83 6.69 -1.14
C GLY A 400 -11.02 5.73 -1.06
N ALA A 401 -11.46 5.25 -2.22
CA ALA A 401 -12.56 4.32 -2.35
C ALA A 401 -12.24 3.19 -3.32
N GLN A 402 -12.83 2.04 -3.06
CA GLN A 402 -12.98 0.94 -3.99
C GLN A 402 -14.30 1.11 -4.74
N TYR A 403 -14.23 1.26 -6.06
CA TYR A 403 -15.37 1.15 -6.97
C TYR A 403 -15.20 -0.12 -7.80
N LEU A 404 -16.29 -0.72 -8.27
CA LEU A 404 -16.22 -1.93 -9.12
C LEU A 404 -15.32 -1.77 -10.36
N ASP A 405 -15.10 -0.55 -10.80
CA ASP A 405 -14.34 -0.20 -11.99
C ASP A 405 -13.03 0.57 -11.68
N GLY A 406 -12.63 0.72 -10.42
CA GLY A 406 -11.35 1.36 -10.08
C GLY A 406 -11.17 1.62 -8.61
N THR A 407 -9.95 1.95 -8.25
CA THR A 407 -9.53 2.34 -6.90
C THR A 407 -9.12 3.79 -6.93
N THR A 408 -9.52 4.58 -5.91
CA THR A 408 -9.12 5.99 -5.80
C THR A 408 -8.22 6.21 -4.59
N ASP A 409 -7.40 7.24 -4.72
CA ASP A 409 -6.44 7.70 -3.74
C ASP A 409 -6.24 9.20 -3.91
N ILE A 410 -6.47 9.98 -2.84
CA ILE A 410 -6.39 11.44 -2.87
C ILE A 410 -6.09 12.03 -1.50
N THR A 411 -5.14 12.96 -1.43
CA THR A 411 -4.96 13.83 -0.28
C THR A 411 -5.30 15.27 -0.60
N ARG A 412 -6.04 15.92 0.30
CA ARG A 412 -6.22 17.37 0.34
C ARG A 412 -5.90 17.92 1.74
N THR A 413 -5.06 18.94 1.77
CA THR A 413 -4.86 19.77 2.98
C THR A 413 -5.73 21.01 2.85
N ILE A 414 -6.56 21.28 3.84
CA ILE A 414 -7.64 22.29 3.79
C ILE A 414 -7.41 23.33 4.90
N ALA A 415 -7.47 24.59 4.55
CA ALA A 415 -7.47 25.70 5.51
C ALA A 415 -8.87 25.85 6.13
N LEU A 416 -8.97 25.71 7.44
CA LEU A 416 -10.23 25.87 8.18
C LEU A 416 -10.47 27.28 8.71
N GLY A 417 -9.49 28.17 8.60
CA GLY A 417 -9.58 29.56 9.06
C GLY A 417 -8.25 30.28 8.97
N GLU A 418 -7.90 31.05 10.00
CA GLU A 418 -6.62 31.76 10.03
C GLU A 418 -5.42 30.81 10.00
N LEU A 419 -4.40 31.18 9.22
CA LEU A 419 -3.17 30.43 9.03
C LEU A 419 -1.96 31.28 9.40
N THR A 420 -0.94 30.64 9.97
CA THR A 420 0.38 31.22 10.17
C THR A 420 1.13 31.37 8.83
N GLU A 421 2.14 32.25 8.80
CA GLU A 421 3.04 32.36 7.64
C GLU A 421 3.79 31.04 7.38
N GLU A 422 4.17 30.29 8.43
CA GLU A 422 4.82 28.99 8.32
C GLU A 422 3.89 27.98 7.62
N GLN A 423 2.62 27.89 8.01
CA GLN A 423 1.63 27.00 7.37
C GLN A 423 1.46 27.32 5.89
N ARG A 424 1.31 28.61 5.54
CA ARG A 424 1.18 29.05 4.14
C ARG A 424 2.43 28.72 3.31
N ARG A 425 3.61 28.99 3.85
CA ARG A 425 4.88 28.70 3.18
C ARG A 425 5.05 27.21 2.92
N ILE A 426 4.85 26.37 3.93
CA ILE A 426 4.99 24.90 3.83
C ILE A 426 3.97 24.34 2.83
N TYR A 427 2.70 24.78 2.90
CA TYR A 427 1.68 24.39 1.94
C TYR A 427 2.09 24.70 0.50
N THR A 428 2.60 25.90 0.28
CA THR A 428 3.00 26.34 -1.07
C THR A 428 4.23 25.58 -1.58
N LEU A 429 5.18 25.20 -0.71
CA LEU A 429 6.33 24.37 -1.09
C LEU A 429 5.89 22.97 -1.53
N VAL A 430 4.96 22.35 -0.79
CA VAL A 430 4.38 21.04 -1.16
C VAL A 430 3.64 21.13 -2.49
N LEU A 431 2.80 22.16 -2.67
CA LEU A 431 2.09 22.39 -3.93
C LEU A 431 3.06 22.57 -5.11
N LYS A 432 4.16 23.29 -4.94
CA LYS A 432 5.19 23.43 -5.98
C LYS A 432 5.79 22.08 -6.38
N GLY A 433 6.13 21.25 -5.40
CA GLY A 433 6.64 19.90 -5.65
C GLY A 433 5.65 19.06 -6.43
N HIS A 434 4.38 19.07 -6.01
CA HIS A 434 3.29 18.39 -6.68
C HIS A 434 3.13 18.84 -8.15
N ILE A 435 3.09 20.16 -8.40
CA ILE A 435 2.96 20.72 -9.75
C ILE A 435 4.17 20.39 -10.63
N GLN A 436 5.39 20.49 -10.09
CA GLN A 436 6.60 20.26 -10.87
C GLN A 436 6.69 18.79 -11.37
N LEU A 437 6.27 17.82 -10.55
CA LEU A 437 6.20 16.43 -10.95
C LEU A 437 5.08 16.19 -11.98
N ASP A 438 3.87 16.71 -11.74
CA ASP A 438 2.72 16.52 -12.64
C ASP A 438 3.00 17.02 -14.07
N ARG A 439 3.73 18.14 -14.20
CA ARG A 439 4.06 18.76 -15.49
C ARG A 439 5.21 18.09 -16.24
N LEU A 440 5.83 17.08 -15.66
CA LEU A 440 7.05 16.50 -16.21
C LEU A 440 6.78 15.75 -17.53
N HIS A 441 7.63 16.02 -18.54
CA HIS A 441 7.85 15.14 -19.67
C HIS A 441 9.17 14.40 -19.45
N PHE A 442 9.16 13.09 -19.62
CA PHE A 442 10.32 12.25 -19.33
C PHE A 442 10.50 11.18 -20.39
N PRO A 443 11.76 10.74 -20.68
CA PRO A 443 11.99 9.72 -21.69
C PRO A 443 11.42 8.36 -21.25
N ALA A 444 10.88 7.61 -22.20
CA ALA A 444 10.48 6.22 -21.99
C ALA A 444 11.68 5.40 -21.46
N GLY A 445 11.42 4.53 -20.48
CA GLY A 445 12.45 3.78 -19.79
C GLY A 445 13.02 4.45 -18.53
N ALA A 446 12.65 5.70 -18.23
CA ALA A 446 12.97 6.31 -16.93
C ALA A 446 12.25 5.54 -15.81
N CYS A 447 12.92 5.38 -14.67
CA CYS A 447 12.31 4.83 -13.46
C CYS A 447 11.91 5.95 -12.47
N GLY A 448 11.01 5.64 -11.56
CA GLY A 448 10.48 6.62 -10.61
C GLY A 448 11.53 7.26 -9.70
N SER A 449 12.63 6.55 -9.39
CA SER A 449 13.74 7.13 -8.60
C SER A 449 14.42 8.32 -9.29
N GLN A 450 14.36 8.38 -10.63
CA GLN A 450 14.88 9.53 -11.39
C GLN A 450 13.91 10.72 -11.35
N LEU A 451 12.60 10.47 -11.18
CA LEU A 451 11.55 11.50 -11.17
C LEU A 451 11.33 12.10 -9.78
N ASP A 452 11.59 11.34 -8.72
CA ASP A 452 11.32 11.69 -7.31
C ASP A 452 11.95 13.04 -6.91
N ALA A 453 13.20 13.28 -7.32
CA ALA A 453 13.92 14.53 -7.02
C ALA A 453 13.19 15.79 -7.55
N ILE A 454 12.38 15.67 -8.59
CA ILE A 454 11.64 16.81 -9.16
C ILE A 454 10.60 17.33 -8.17
N ALA A 455 9.85 16.42 -7.55
CA ALA A 455 8.88 16.77 -6.51
C ALA A 455 9.55 17.33 -5.25
N ARG A 456 10.74 16.83 -4.89
CA ARG A 456 11.46 17.26 -3.68
C ARG A 456 12.23 18.56 -3.84
N ALA A 457 12.62 18.91 -5.05
CA ALA A 457 13.52 20.03 -5.32
C ALA A 457 13.07 21.37 -4.71
N PRO A 458 11.79 21.79 -4.74
CA PRO A 458 11.35 23.00 -4.06
C PRO A 458 11.59 23.00 -2.56
N MET A 459 11.34 21.86 -1.91
CA MET A 459 11.51 21.68 -0.48
C MET A 459 12.99 21.60 -0.07
N TRP A 460 13.81 20.88 -0.83
CA TRP A 460 15.26 20.79 -0.57
C TRP A 460 15.99 22.12 -0.64
N ARG A 461 15.57 23.04 -1.52
CA ARG A 461 16.13 24.40 -1.60
C ARG A 461 15.93 25.20 -0.32
N GLU A 462 14.92 24.83 0.47
CA GLU A 462 14.57 25.44 1.74
C GLU A 462 15.04 24.62 2.96
N GLY A 463 15.75 23.50 2.73
CA GLY A 463 16.25 22.61 3.78
C GLY A 463 15.21 21.64 4.34
N TYR A 464 14.05 21.47 3.68
CA TYR A 464 13.02 20.52 4.08
C TYR A 464 13.10 19.23 3.28
N ASN A 465 12.69 18.12 3.90
CA ASN A 465 12.59 16.81 3.26
C ASN A 465 11.45 15.99 3.88
N TYR A 466 10.96 15.00 3.15
CA TYR A 466 10.08 13.96 3.65
C TYR A 466 10.65 12.57 3.35
N LEU A 467 10.31 11.58 4.19
CA LEU A 467 10.97 10.26 4.18
C LEU A 467 10.10 9.14 3.59
N HIS A 468 8.86 9.41 3.19
CA HIS A 468 8.03 8.46 2.45
C HIS A 468 8.24 8.57 0.93
N GLY A 469 7.67 7.65 0.16
CA GLY A 469 7.68 7.73 -1.31
C GLY A 469 6.87 8.92 -1.81
N THR A 470 7.21 9.44 -2.98
CA THR A 470 6.44 10.51 -3.64
C THR A 470 5.23 9.96 -4.38
N GLY A 471 5.22 8.65 -4.67
CA GLY A 471 4.10 8.01 -5.33
C GLY A 471 4.30 6.51 -5.54
N HIS A 472 3.19 5.82 -5.75
CA HIS A 472 3.09 4.38 -5.98
C HIS A 472 2.03 4.08 -7.05
N GLY A 473 2.07 2.89 -7.63
CA GLY A 473 1.00 2.42 -8.51
C GLY A 473 -0.32 2.23 -7.76
N VAL A 474 -1.43 2.26 -8.48
CA VAL A 474 -2.78 2.02 -7.95
C VAL A 474 -3.43 0.88 -8.74
N GLY A 475 -3.97 -0.11 -8.05
CA GLY A 475 -4.64 -1.26 -8.65
C GLY A 475 -6.02 -0.92 -9.23
N SER A 476 -6.49 -1.68 -10.23
CA SER A 476 -7.83 -1.52 -10.81
C SER A 476 -8.84 -2.37 -10.03
N TYR A 477 -9.54 -1.75 -9.07
CA TYR A 477 -10.36 -2.45 -8.07
C TYR A 477 -9.54 -3.58 -7.42
N LEU A 478 -8.37 -3.20 -6.94
CA LEU A 478 -7.40 -4.04 -6.24
C LEU A 478 -6.70 -3.20 -5.15
N ASN A 479 -5.49 -3.59 -4.73
CA ASN A 479 -4.74 -2.87 -3.71
C ASN A 479 -4.49 -1.42 -4.11
N VAL A 480 -4.68 -0.49 -3.19
CA VAL A 480 -4.36 0.93 -3.40
C VAL A 480 -2.87 1.11 -3.69
N HIS A 481 -2.01 0.39 -2.96
CA HIS A 481 -0.58 0.32 -3.25
C HIS A 481 -0.28 -0.83 -4.21
N GLU A 482 0.15 -0.50 -5.42
CA GLU A 482 0.49 -1.46 -6.47
C GLU A 482 1.93 -1.24 -6.94
N GLY A 483 2.67 -2.33 -7.07
CA GLY A 483 3.98 -2.34 -7.71
C GLY A 483 3.91 -2.80 -9.18
N PRO A 484 5.08 -2.92 -9.86
CA PRO A 484 6.45 -2.78 -9.33
C PRO A 484 7.03 -1.36 -9.36
N HIS A 485 6.38 -0.41 -10.05
CA HIS A 485 6.83 0.96 -10.21
C HIS A 485 6.45 1.83 -9.00
N GLN A 486 7.35 2.72 -8.63
CA GLN A 486 7.16 3.68 -7.54
C GLN A 486 8.00 4.94 -7.82
N ILE A 487 7.52 6.10 -7.38
CA ILE A 487 8.31 7.35 -7.38
C ILE A 487 8.83 7.54 -5.95
N ARG A 488 10.14 7.30 -5.74
CA ARG A 488 10.77 7.37 -4.42
C ARG A 488 12.29 7.52 -4.51
N MET A 489 12.92 7.94 -3.42
CA MET A 489 14.38 8.15 -3.39
C MET A 489 15.17 6.86 -3.59
N GLU A 490 14.71 5.76 -3.03
CA GLU A 490 15.39 4.48 -3.13
C GLU A 490 15.30 3.93 -4.55
N TRP A 491 16.41 3.37 -5.02
CA TRP A 491 16.48 2.81 -6.35
C TRP A 491 15.48 1.66 -6.55
N ARG A 492 14.59 1.86 -7.53
CA ARG A 492 13.64 0.86 -8.01
C ARG A 492 13.76 0.81 -9.53
N PRO A 493 14.27 -0.30 -10.10
CA PRO A 493 14.62 -0.37 -11.52
C PRO A 493 13.41 -0.51 -12.46
N ALA A 494 12.19 -0.65 -11.95
CA ALA A 494 10.99 -0.78 -12.78
C ALA A 494 10.77 0.48 -13.63
N PRO A 495 10.78 0.38 -14.97
CA PRO A 495 10.59 1.53 -15.85
C PRO A 495 9.13 1.99 -15.82
N MET A 496 8.94 3.30 -15.84
CA MET A 496 7.63 3.90 -16.05
C MET A 496 7.19 3.68 -17.49
N GLN A 497 5.95 3.21 -17.69
CA GLN A 497 5.40 2.91 -19.01
C GLN A 497 4.01 3.53 -19.18
N ALA A 498 3.66 3.84 -20.44
CA ALA A 498 2.29 4.27 -20.76
C ALA A 498 1.26 3.22 -20.34
N GLY A 499 0.15 3.66 -19.76
CA GLY A 499 -0.89 2.81 -19.17
C GLY A 499 -0.71 2.54 -17.68
N MET A 500 0.41 2.89 -17.06
CA MET A 500 0.57 2.79 -15.61
C MET A 500 -0.12 3.94 -14.89
N THR A 501 -0.81 3.63 -13.79
CA THR A 501 -1.30 4.62 -12.82
C THR A 501 -0.23 4.83 -11.74
N VAL A 502 -0.10 6.06 -11.23
CA VAL A 502 0.84 6.39 -10.16
C VAL A 502 0.32 7.56 -9.35
N THR A 503 0.49 7.56 -8.03
CA THR A 503 0.20 8.73 -7.19
C THR A 503 1.31 9.77 -7.28
N ASN A 504 0.98 11.02 -6.93
CA ASN A 504 1.89 12.15 -6.79
C ASN A 504 1.52 12.86 -5.50
N GLU A 505 2.20 12.50 -4.39
CA GLU A 505 1.81 12.80 -3.02
C GLU A 505 2.96 13.41 -2.16
N PRO A 506 3.69 14.42 -2.63
CA PRO A 506 4.69 15.07 -1.79
C PRO A 506 4.05 15.64 -0.52
N GLY A 507 4.80 15.63 0.60
CA GLY A 507 4.32 16.15 1.86
C GLY A 507 5.43 16.76 2.71
N LEU A 508 5.06 17.54 3.73
CA LEU A 508 5.95 18.03 4.78
C LEU A 508 5.24 17.93 6.12
N TYR A 509 5.95 17.44 7.13
CA TYR A 509 5.40 17.10 8.44
C TYR A 509 6.25 17.72 9.53
N LEU A 510 5.66 18.66 10.29
CA LEU A 510 6.31 19.35 11.38
C LEU A 510 5.78 18.80 12.71
N GLU A 511 6.52 17.89 13.30
CA GLU A 511 6.13 17.20 14.55
C GLU A 511 5.67 18.20 15.63
N GLY A 512 4.51 17.91 16.24
CA GLY A 512 3.87 18.74 17.24
C GLY A 512 3.29 20.06 16.73
N LYS A 513 3.22 20.25 15.39
CA LYS A 513 2.65 21.45 14.79
C LYS A 513 1.55 21.11 13.78
N PHE A 514 1.91 20.64 12.58
CA PHE A 514 0.99 20.32 11.48
C PHE A 514 1.67 19.53 10.38
N GLY A 515 0.88 18.94 9.49
CA GLY A 515 1.35 18.32 8.26
C GLY A 515 0.63 18.87 7.04
N VAL A 516 1.28 18.77 5.89
CA VAL A 516 0.72 19.08 4.56
C VAL A 516 1.08 17.95 3.60
N ARG A 517 0.07 17.41 2.93
CA ARG A 517 0.20 16.52 1.75
C ARG A 517 -0.80 16.97 0.71
N ILE A 518 -0.41 16.98 -0.55
CA ILE A 518 -1.29 17.25 -1.69
C ILE A 518 -1.06 16.13 -2.68
N GLU A 519 -2.11 15.43 -3.02
CA GLU A 519 -2.02 14.21 -3.82
C GLU A 519 -3.05 14.16 -4.93
N ASN A 520 -2.61 13.67 -6.08
CA ASN A 520 -3.44 13.22 -7.18
C ASN A 520 -2.97 11.85 -7.69
N THR A 521 -3.88 11.03 -8.14
CA THR A 521 -3.58 9.86 -8.98
C THR A 521 -3.41 10.31 -10.43
N LEU A 522 -2.34 9.84 -11.06
CA LEU A 522 -1.94 10.15 -12.43
C LEU A 522 -1.97 8.90 -13.31
N LEU A 523 -2.20 9.06 -14.59
CA LEU A 523 -2.00 8.04 -15.62
C LEU A 523 -0.81 8.44 -16.48
N ILE A 524 0.11 7.52 -16.71
CA ILE A 524 1.22 7.73 -17.62
C ILE A 524 0.72 7.53 -19.06
N VAL A 525 0.92 8.54 -19.90
CA VAL A 525 0.49 8.53 -21.30
C VAL A 525 1.64 8.94 -22.24
N PRO A 526 1.59 8.55 -23.53
CA PRO A 526 2.54 9.04 -24.52
C PRO A 526 2.49 10.58 -24.61
N ALA A 527 3.65 11.23 -24.72
CA ALA A 527 3.75 12.67 -24.97
C ALA A 527 4.10 12.94 -26.43
N GLU A 528 5.35 12.68 -26.83
CA GLU A 528 5.86 12.94 -28.16
C GLU A 528 7.00 11.98 -28.51
N THR A 529 7.27 11.81 -29.79
CA THR A 529 8.46 11.12 -30.29
C THR A 529 9.38 12.15 -30.95
N THR A 530 10.64 12.19 -30.49
CA THR A 530 11.65 13.13 -30.98
C THR A 530 12.84 12.38 -31.59
N ALA A 531 13.86 13.11 -32.07
CA ALA A 531 15.11 12.52 -32.50
C ALA A 531 15.87 11.81 -31.34
N PHE A 532 15.47 12.06 -30.07
CA PHE A 532 16.07 11.47 -28.89
C PHE A 532 15.25 10.28 -28.33
N GLY A 533 14.16 9.88 -28.98
CA GLY A 533 13.32 8.77 -28.61
C GLY A 533 11.89 9.17 -28.20
N GLU A 534 11.21 8.23 -27.59
CA GLU A 534 9.83 8.42 -27.08
C GLU A 534 9.85 9.11 -25.72
N PHE A 535 8.90 10.03 -25.54
CA PHE A 535 8.66 10.73 -24.28
C PHE A 535 7.27 10.43 -23.75
N LEU A 536 7.17 10.37 -22.43
CA LEU A 536 5.96 10.15 -21.66
C LEU A 536 5.63 11.40 -20.84
N LYS A 537 4.38 11.51 -20.43
CA LYS A 537 3.87 12.55 -19.52
C LYS A 537 2.77 11.98 -18.63
N PHE A 538 2.33 12.79 -17.70
CA PHE A 538 1.21 12.46 -16.82
C PHE A 538 -0.10 13.08 -17.32
N GLU A 539 -1.18 12.29 -17.24
CA GLU A 539 -2.58 12.75 -17.27
C GLU A 539 -3.08 12.68 -15.82
N THR A 540 -3.42 13.80 -15.22
CA THR A 540 -3.99 13.83 -13.88
C THR A 540 -5.39 13.22 -13.89
N LEU A 541 -5.63 12.11 -13.21
CA LEU A 541 -6.93 11.46 -13.14
C LEU A 541 -7.82 12.06 -12.06
N THR A 542 -7.26 12.40 -10.92
CA THR A 542 -8.01 12.97 -9.78
C THR A 542 -8.68 14.27 -10.15
N LEU A 543 -9.97 14.38 -9.82
CA LEU A 543 -10.80 15.55 -10.06
C LEU A 543 -11.34 16.12 -8.74
N ALA A 544 -10.56 16.98 -8.09
CA ALA A 544 -10.99 17.70 -6.89
C ALA A 544 -10.21 19.01 -6.78
N PRO A 545 -10.82 20.15 -6.39
CA PRO A 545 -10.10 21.40 -6.28
C PRO A 545 -9.01 21.32 -5.21
N ILE A 546 -7.90 22.02 -5.45
CA ILE A 546 -6.83 22.26 -4.48
C ILE A 546 -7.16 23.57 -3.77
N ASP A 547 -7.12 23.61 -2.43
CA ASP A 547 -7.43 24.83 -1.67
C ASP A 547 -6.41 25.92 -1.96
N THR A 548 -6.87 27.05 -2.52
CA THR A 548 -6.02 28.20 -2.85
C THR A 548 -5.81 29.15 -1.67
N THR A 549 -6.58 28.99 -0.59
CA THR A 549 -6.51 29.85 0.60
C THR A 549 -5.11 29.90 1.23
N PRO A 550 -4.37 28.77 1.36
CA PRO A 550 -3.05 28.78 1.96
C PRO A 550 -1.93 29.31 1.05
N ILE A 551 -2.17 29.51 -0.25
CA ILE A 551 -1.12 29.78 -1.24
C ILE A 551 -0.48 31.14 -1.01
N VAL A 552 0.86 31.17 -1.02
CA VAL A 552 1.68 32.37 -1.14
C VAL A 552 1.98 32.59 -2.62
N LEU A 553 1.23 33.48 -3.26
CA LEU A 553 1.24 33.67 -4.72
C LEU A 553 2.63 33.99 -5.28
N GLU A 554 3.41 34.75 -4.54
CA GLU A 554 4.76 35.19 -4.94
C GLU A 554 5.76 34.03 -5.00
N MET A 555 5.47 32.92 -4.36
CA MET A 555 6.29 31.71 -4.43
C MET A 555 6.03 30.88 -5.68
N LEU A 556 4.88 31.03 -6.36
CA LEU A 556 4.53 30.30 -7.57
C LEU A 556 5.07 31.03 -8.81
N SER A 557 5.67 30.26 -9.72
CA SER A 557 6.01 30.76 -11.06
C SER A 557 4.74 30.97 -11.90
N VAL A 558 4.88 31.65 -13.04
CA VAL A 558 3.78 31.84 -13.98
C VAL A 558 3.23 30.50 -14.48
N GLU A 559 4.12 29.57 -14.82
CA GLU A 559 3.76 28.25 -15.33
C GLU A 559 3.08 27.39 -14.25
N GLU A 560 3.48 27.53 -12.98
CA GLU A 560 2.83 26.80 -11.86
C GLU A 560 1.40 27.33 -11.63
N ARG A 561 1.18 28.65 -11.73
CA ARG A 561 -0.17 29.24 -11.67
C ARG A 561 -1.02 28.83 -12.88
N GLU A 562 -0.46 28.83 -14.08
CA GLU A 562 -1.16 28.38 -15.29
C GLU A 562 -1.58 26.91 -15.16
N TRP A 563 -0.71 26.05 -14.65
CA TRP A 563 -1.05 24.65 -14.40
C TRP A 563 -2.26 24.54 -13.45
N LEU A 564 -2.21 25.23 -12.29
CA LEU A 564 -3.29 25.18 -11.31
C LEU A 564 -4.61 25.71 -11.88
N ASN A 565 -4.57 26.82 -12.60
CA ASN A 565 -5.75 27.40 -13.26
C ASN A 565 -6.34 26.46 -14.32
N ASN A 566 -5.49 25.78 -15.08
CA ASN A 566 -5.92 24.78 -16.08
C ASN A 566 -6.51 23.53 -15.41
N TYR A 567 -5.88 23.06 -14.34
CA TYR A 567 -6.39 21.95 -13.54
C TYR A 567 -7.77 22.27 -12.94
N HIS A 568 -7.91 23.44 -12.31
CA HIS A 568 -9.18 23.89 -11.73
C HIS A 568 -10.28 24.06 -12.77
N ARG A 569 -9.97 24.58 -13.94
CA ARG A 569 -10.94 24.67 -15.06
C ARG A 569 -11.42 23.28 -15.45
N ARG A 570 -10.53 22.31 -15.62
CA ARG A 570 -10.90 20.93 -15.94
C ARG A 570 -11.76 20.30 -14.85
N VAL A 571 -11.42 20.51 -13.58
CA VAL A 571 -12.21 20.04 -12.44
C VAL A 571 -13.63 20.60 -12.52
N TYR A 572 -13.78 21.91 -12.74
CA TYR A 572 -15.09 22.55 -12.86
C TYR A 572 -15.91 22.01 -14.04
N GLU A 573 -15.32 21.96 -15.23
CA GLU A 573 -15.98 21.47 -16.44
C GLU A 573 -16.42 20.01 -16.32
N SER A 574 -15.59 19.17 -15.69
CA SER A 574 -15.87 17.74 -15.52
C SER A 574 -16.94 17.45 -14.48
N LEU A 575 -16.95 18.16 -13.35
CA LEU A 575 -17.78 17.81 -12.20
C LEU A 575 -19.09 18.62 -12.12
N SER A 576 -19.13 19.86 -12.61
CA SER A 576 -20.33 20.72 -12.50
C SER A 576 -21.62 20.09 -13.03
N PRO A 577 -21.63 19.26 -14.11
CA PRO A 577 -22.85 18.62 -14.58
C PRO A 577 -23.50 17.63 -13.59
N TYR A 578 -22.74 17.13 -12.62
CA TYR A 578 -23.19 16.11 -11.65
C TYR A 578 -23.55 16.69 -10.28
N LEU A 579 -23.43 18.01 -10.10
CA LEU A 579 -23.62 18.72 -8.85
C LEU A 579 -24.96 19.48 -8.84
N ASN A 580 -25.53 19.69 -7.65
CA ASN A 580 -26.65 20.59 -7.48
C ASN A 580 -26.18 22.07 -7.59
N ARG A 581 -27.14 23.01 -7.68
CA ARG A 581 -26.85 24.43 -7.87
C ARG A 581 -25.94 25.03 -6.79
N ILE A 582 -26.12 24.66 -5.52
CA ILE A 582 -25.32 25.19 -4.41
C ILE A 582 -23.89 24.69 -4.50
N GLU A 583 -23.72 23.39 -4.81
CA GLU A 583 -22.42 22.76 -4.99
C GLU A 583 -21.70 23.31 -6.24
N GLN A 584 -22.43 23.60 -7.32
CA GLN A 584 -21.87 24.26 -8.52
C GLN A 584 -21.37 25.67 -8.22
N GLU A 585 -22.16 26.49 -7.51
CA GLU A 585 -21.78 27.85 -7.13
C GLU A 585 -20.56 27.84 -6.18
N TRP A 586 -20.46 26.82 -5.33
CA TRP A 586 -19.28 26.63 -4.48
C TRP A 586 -18.05 26.23 -5.31
N LEU A 587 -18.20 25.23 -6.21
CA LEU A 587 -17.11 24.75 -7.05
C LEU A 587 -16.59 25.85 -7.98
N GLU A 588 -17.48 26.66 -8.57
CA GLU A 588 -17.10 27.81 -9.39
C GLU A 588 -16.15 28.76 -8.62
N LYS A 589 -16.49 29.06 -7.37
CA LYS A 589 -15.64 29.91 -6.51
C LYS A 589 -14.32 29.24 -6.15
N ALA A 590 -14.35 27.94 -5.81
CA ALA A 590 -13.17 27.19 -5.41
C ALA A 590 -12.17 26.95 -6.58
N THR A 591 -12.62 27.14 -7.81
CA THR A 591 -11.82 26.95 -9.03
C THR A 591 -11.52 28.23 -9.80
N LEU A 592 -11.76 29.40 -9.19
CA LEU A 592 -11.39 30.68 -9.78
C LEU A 592 -9.87 30.77 -10.03
N PRO A 593 -9.46 31.37 -11.14
CA PRO A 593 -8.04 31.61 -11.41
C PRO A 593 -7.36 32.45 -10.31
N ILE A 594 -6.09 32.12 -10.02
CA ILE A 594 -5.24 32.83 -9.06
C ILE A 594 -4.21 33.70 -9.75
#